data_3207006ed2057b3c9da6ab7ba518862d
#
_entry.id   3207006ed2057b3c9da6ab7ba518862d
#
_cell.length_a   1.000
_cell.length_b   1.000
_cell.length_c   1.000
_cell.angle_alpha   90.00
_cell.angle_beta   90.00
_cell.angle_gamma   90.00
#
_symmetry.space_group_name_H-M   'P 1'
#
loop_
_entity.id
_entity.type
_entity.pdbx_description
1 polymer ?
#
loop_
_entity_poly.entity_id
_entity_poly.type
_entity_poly.pdbx_seq_one_letter_code
_entity_poly.pdbx_strand_id
1 'polypeptide(L)'
;MDGERLLELLMKEGADYAEVRFHRNVEVSGLLKNGEPESPEYVEVYGVGVRVLKGGSLAFASTNVLDWDSLKATGLRALRMAEACMKYSARTGMSEEATVEKKWGVNFKEDPTKVDAHSILEVLKSVDSSIMEVKGVSFPNRLLVFGGSIEEKEYLNSDGTRISSMVPRVGGYFILTASAGGRGTLQRILQFGESGGWERVKGMRLAEVAREEGEAMARILQEGKSVSPGRYDVVVGGEVSGIIAHEGCGHPQEADRIMGREGAQAGESYVKRDMIGRRIGSPAVSISDLPSLPNSYGFYLYDDEGVEVRKKRLIVGGVINEFLHNRETAKEFGIKSNGAARATMYSREPIIRMSNTFVEPGDYSLEELLEGIKHGLYIKSFREWNIDDIRWNNRYVGFESYMIENGEIGQPVLAPVIEATTEVIFSSIDAVGKDLIFKAATCGKGQPEQGAPVWTGGPSMRLRDLYIKGR
;
A
#
# COMPACT_ATOMS: atom_id res chain seq x y z
N MET A 1 -10.90 32.62 -5.85
CA MET A 1 -10.69 31.87 -4.61
C MET A 1 -9.28 32.10 -4.11
N ASP A 2 -9.00 31.92 -2.82
CA ASP A 2 -7.65 32.26 -2.27
C ASP A 2 -6.53 31.43 -2.89
N GLY A 3 -6.78 30.20 -3.31
CA GLY A 3 -5.80 29.37 -4.03
C GLY A 3 -5.38 29.95 -5.37
N GLU A 4 -6.31 30.46 -6.19
CA GLU A 4 -6.01 31.12 -7.47
C GLU A 4 -5.24 32.41 -7.26
N ARG A 5 -5.70 33.23 -6.31
CA ARG A 5 -5.02 34.46 -5.92
C ARG A 5 -3.57 34.19 -5.45
N LEU A 6 -3.35 33.08 -4.75
CA LEU A 6 -2.01 32.68 -4.33
C LEU A 6 -1.14 32.26 -5.51
N LEU A 7 -1.68 31.49 -6.46
CA LEU A 7 -0.95 31.10 -7.68
C LEU A 7 -0.57 32.33 -8.51
N GLU A 8 -1.51 33.26 -8.73
CA GLU A 8 -1.25 34.53 -9.46
C GLU A 8 -0.14 35.33 -8.78
N LEU A 9 -0.17 35.43 -7.44
CA LEU A 9 0.88 36.09 -6.68
C LEU A 9 2.25 35.43 -6.91
N LEU A 10 2.34 34.11 -6.76
CA LEU A 10 3.61 33.36 -6.88
C LEU A 10 4.20 33.48 -8.29
N MET A 11 3.36 33.41 -9.32
CA MET A 11 3.80 33.62 -10.71
C MET A 11 4.27 35.06 -10.95
N LYS A 12 3.59 36.05 -10.37
CA LYS A 12 4.03 37.46 -10.43
C LYS A 12 5.36 37.69 -9.70
N GLU A 13 5.59 37.03 -8.59
CA GLU A 13 6.85 37.07 -7.83
C GLU A 13 7.95 36.25 -8.49
N GLY A 14 7.67 35.65 -9.66
CA GLY A 14 8.64 35.02 -10.55
C GLY A 14 8.85 33.52 -10.34
N ALA A 15 7.90 32.80 -9.78
CA ALA A 15 7.92 31.32 -9.83
C ALA A 15 7.88 30.84 -11.28
N ASP A 16 8.55 29.74 -11.60
CA ASP A 16 8.45 29.10 -12.92
C ASP A 16 7.23 28.17 -13.00
N TYR A 17 6.82 27.63 -11.86
CA TYR A 17 5.62 26.83 -11.64
C TYR A 17 5.21 26.88 -10.18
N ALA A 18 3.93 26.81 -9.90
CA ALA A 18 3.39 26.72 -8.56
C ALA A 18 2.15 25.82 -8.51
N GLU A 19 1.95 25.16 -7.39
CA GLU A 19 0.74 24.41 -7.08
C GLU A 19 0.31 24.60 -5.63
N VAL A 20 -1.00 24.50 -5.41
CA VAL A 20 -1.65 24.67 -4.12
C VAL A 20 -2.59 23.48 -3.93
N ARG A 21 -2.50 22.81 -2.78
CA ARG A 21 -3.40 21.73 -2.40
C ARG A 21 -3.99 21.98 -1.03
N PHE A 22 -5.27 22.29 -0.96
CA PHE A 22 -6.05 22.21 0.26
C PHE A 22 -6.36 20.76 0.54
N HIS A 23 -6.16 20.29 1.76
CA HIS A 23 -6.30 18.88 2.11
C HIS A 23 -6.89 18.75 3.50
N ARG A 24 -8.05 18.11 3.60
CA ARG A 24 -8.78 17.83 4.82
C ARG A 24 -8.94 16.33 4.99
N ASN A 25 -8.57 15.84 6.16
CA ASN A 25 -8.85 14.48 6.61
C ASN A 25 -9.73 14.54 7.85
N VAL A 26 -10.81 13.77 7.85
CA VAL A 26 -11.65 13.51 9.02
C VAL A 26 -11.64 12.02 9.27
N GLU A 27 -11.38 11.61 10.50
CA GLU A 27 -11.37 10.20 10.90
C GLU A 27 -12.11 10.02 12.22
N VAL A 28 -12.90 8.95 12.29
CA VAL A 28 -13.50 8.44 13.52
C VAL A 28 -13.11 6.98 13.68
N SER A 29 -12.66 6.59 14.88
CA SER A 29 -12.30 5.21 15.14
C SER A 29 -12.68 4.77 16.55
N GLY A 30 -12.88 3.47 16.70
CA GLY A 30 -13.03 2.80 17.98
C GLY A 30 -11.87 1.84 18.20
N LEU A 31 -11.52 1.64 19.46
CA LEU A 31 -10.51 0.71 19.92
C LEU A 31 -11.09 -0.21 20.98
N LEU A 32 -10.91 -1.52 20.79
CA LEU A 32 -11.23 -2.54 21.77
C LEU A 32 -9.97 -3.35 22.12
N LYS A 33 -9.62 -3.39 23.39
CA LYS A 33 -8.45 -4.13 23.88
C LYS A 33 -8.87 -5.19 24.86
N ASN A 34 -8.68 -6.46 24.50
CA ASN A 34 -9.05 -7.60 25.33
C ASN A 34 -10.52 -7.60 25.80
N GLY A 35 -11.44 -7.11 24.95
CA GLY A 35 -12.86 -6.99 25.25
C GLY A 35 -13.28 -5.69 25.95
N GLU A 36 -12.31 -4.86 26.38
CA GLU A 36 -12.59 -3.58 27.04
C GLU A 36 -12.49 -2.43 26.03
N PRO A 37 -13.52 -1.58 25.91
CA PRO A 37 -13.48 -0.44 25.03
C PRO A 37 -12.58 0.67 25.60
N GLU A 38 -11.79 1.27 24.71
CA GLU A 38 -11.06 2.51 25.00
C GLU A 38 -11.81 3.72 24.44
N SER A 39 -11.38 4.93 24.76
CA SER A 39 -12.02 6.14 24.26
C SER A 39 -12.01 6.18 22.74
N PRO A 40 -13.17 6.46 22.10
CA PRO A 40 -13.19 6.65 20.66
C PRO A 40 -12.36 7.88 20.27
N GLU A 41 -11.74 7.81 19.10
CA GLU A 41 -10.98 8.93 18.55
C GLU A 41 -11.78 9.65 17.48
N TYR A 42 -11.68 10.98 17.49
CA TYR A 42 -12.07 11.85 16.40
C TYR A 42 -10.88 12.74 16.05
N VAL A 43 -10.45 12.66 14.80
CA VAL A 43 -9.32 13.46 14.29
C VAL A 43 -9.79 14.25 13.09
N GLU A 44 -9.56 15.56 13.10
CA GLU A 44 -9.73 16.40 11.94
C GLU A 44 -8.44 17.18 11.70
N VAL A 45 -7.91 17.04 10.50
CA VAL A 45 -6.69 17.72 10.06
C VAL A 45 -7.00 18.45 8.76
N TYR A 46 -6.85 19.77 8.75
CA TYR A 46 -7.10 20.60 7.58
C TYR A 46 -6.00 21.64 7.41
N GLY A 47 -5.57 21.86 6.18
CA GLY A 47 -4.54 22.84 5.87
C GLY A 47 -4.26 22.91 4.37
N VAL A 48 -3.20 23.64 4.03
CA VAL A 48 -2.72 23.83 2.67
C VAL A 48 -1.24 23.48 2.55
N GLY A 49 -0.90 22.76 1.47
CA GLY A 49 0.44 22.58 0.98
C GLY A 49 0.66 23.40 -0.27
N VAL A 50 1.79 24.07 -0.35
CA VAL A 50 2.21 24.89 -1.50
C VAL A 50 3.56 24.40 -1.97
N ARG A 51 3.68 24.05 -3.25
CA ARG A 51 4.95 23.67 -3.88
C ARG A 51 5.29 24.64 -4.99
N VAL A 52 6.54 25.08 -5.06
CA VAL A 52 7.02 26.08 -6.01
C VAL A 52 8.28 25.60 -6.68
N LEU A 53 8.33 25.71 -8.00
CA LEU A 53 9.54 25.52 -8.82
C LEU A 53 10.10 26.90 -9.17
N LYS A 54 11.42 27.08 -8.96
CA LYS A 54 12.15 28.29 -9.35
C LYS A 54 13.59 27.93 -9.77
N GLY A 55 13.94 28.29 -11.02
CA GLY A 55 15.28 28.09 -11.55
C GLY A 55 15.75 26.63 -11.54
N GLY A 56 14.80 25.68 -11.65
CA GLY A 56 15.07 24.25 -11.56
C GLY A 56 15.17 23.71 -10.12
N SER A 57 14.80 24.49 -9.11
CA SER A 57 14.72 24.04 -7.71
C SER A 57 13.26 23.98 -7.26
N LEU A 58 12.85 22.85 -6.70
CA LEU A 58 11.52 22.60 -6.17
C LEU A 58 11.53 22.73 -4.64
N ALA A 59 10.55 23.43 -4.06
CA ALA A 59 10.41 23.58 -2.63
C ALA A 59 8.96 23.50 -2.19
N PHE A 60 8.74 23.04 -0.95
CA PHE A 60 7.43 22.81 -0.35
C PHE A 60 7.31 23.56 0.98
N ALA A 61 6.17 24.17 1.21
CA ALA A 61 5.79 24.73 2.51
C ALA A 61 4.30 24.48 2.77
N SER A 62 3.91 24.43 4.04
CA SER A 62 2.53 24.18 4.43
C SER A 62 2.09 25.01 5.63
N THR A 63 0.78 25.18 5.80
CA THR A 63 0.15 25.79 6.97
C THR A 63 -1.26 25.23 7.19
N ASN A 64 -1.69 25.22 8.44
CA ASN A 64 -3.09 24.95 8.82
C ASN A 64 -3.88 26.24 9.16
N VAL A 65 -3.27 27.39 9.01
CA VAL A 65 -3.93 28.69 9.17
C VAL A 65 -4.31 29.22 7.80
N LEU A 66 -5.60 29.34 7.53
CA LEU A 66 -6.14 29.49 6.18
C LEU A 66 -6.57 30.95 5.84
N ASP A 67 -6.20 31.91 6.68
CA ASP A 67 -6.37 33.32 6.30
C ASP A 67 -5.38 33.72 5.19
N TRP A 68 -5.73 34.77 4.47
CA TRP A 68 -4.94 35.23 3.33
C TRP A 68 -3.48 35.55 3.65
N ASP A 69 -3.21 36.16 4.80
CA ASP A 69 -1.84 36.57 5.17
C ASP A 69 -0.97 35.35 5.45
N SER A 70 -1.52 34.33 6.09
CA SER A 70 -0.86 33.04 6.35
C SER A 70 -0.64 32.26 5.07
N LEU A 71 -1.60 32.20 4.17
CA LEU A 71 -1.47 31.56 2.85
C LEU A 71 -0.38 32.25 2.02
N LYS A 72 -0.42 33.58 1.94
CA LYS A 72 0.59 34.40 1.26
C LYS A 72 1.97 34.19 1.84
N ALA A 73 2.11 34.22 3.16
CA ALA A 73 3.39 34.02 3.85
C ALA A 73 3.96 32.60 3.55
N THR A 74 3.10 31.59 3.52
CA THR A 74 3.48 30.20 3.21
C THR A 74 3.96 30.06 1.76
N GLY A 75 3.23 30.61 0.79
CA GLY A 75 3.63 30.56 -0.62
C GLY A 75 4.95 31.29 -0.86
N LEU A 76 5.11 32.51 -0.32
CA LEU A 76 6.37 33.27 -0.43
C LEU A 76 7.53 32.59 0.29
N ARG A 77 7.26 31.82 1.37
CA ARG A 77 8.28 30.98 2.02
C ARG A 77 8.74 29.86 1.10
N ALA A 78 7.81 29.14 0.45
CA ALA A 78 8.16 28.10 -0.53
C ALA A 78 8.99 28.67 -1.68
N LEU A 79 8.61 29.84 -2.23
CA LEU A 79 9.37 30.52 -3.30
C LEU A 79 10.79 30.85 -2.85
N ARG A 80 10.95 31.50 -1.68
CA ARG A 80 12.29 31.83 -1.14
C ARG A 80 13.14 30.58 -0.86
N MET A 81 12.53 29.49 -0.42
CA MET A 81 13.23 28.22 -0.23
C MET A 81 13.73 27.68 -1.57
N ALA A 82 12.88 27.68 -2.61
CA ALA A 82 13.30 27.27 -3.95
C ALA A 82 14.46 28.11 -4.47
N GLU A 83 14.39 29.44 -4.34
CA GLU A 83 15.46 30.37 -4.72
C GLU A 83 16.77 30.09 -3.95
N ALA A 84 16.70 29.88 -2.64
CA ALA A 84 17.88 29.61 -1.82
C ALA A 84 18.56 28.29 -2.20
N CYS A 85 17.78 27.29 -2.60
CA CYS A 85 18.26 25.95 -2.99
C CYS A 85 18.78 25.87 -4.42
N MET A 86 18.56 26.86 -5.29
CA MET A 86 18.98 26.84 -6.71
C MET A 86 20.48 26.55 -6.93
N LYS A 87 21.32 26.89 -5.97
CA LYS A 87 22.76 26.67 -6.04
C LYS A 87 23.20 25.26 -5.65
N TYR A 88 22.34 24.54 -4.94
CA TYR A 88 22.68 23.27 -4.31
C TYR A 88 21.87 22.08 -4.84
N SER A 89 20.70 22.33 -5.44
CA SER A 89 19.87 21.27 -6.01
C SER A 89 20.27 20.96 -7.45
N ALA A 90 20.19 19.68 -7.82
CA ALA A 90 20.17 19.30 -9.23
C ALA A 90 18.98 20.01 -9.89
N ARG A 91 19.18 20.56 -11.09
CA ARG A 91 18.10 21.21 -11.83
C ARG A 91 17.04 20.18 -12.17
N THR A 92 15.80 20.45 -11.75
CA THR A 92 14.63 19.64 -12.05
C THR A 92 13.55 20.46 -12.75
N GLY A 93 12.45 19.84 -13.11
CA GLY A 93 11.30 20.48 -13.73
C GLY A 93 10.08 19.62 -13.60
N MET A 94 8.92 20.11 -14.07
CA MET A 94 7.69 19.35 -14.13
C MET A 94 7.41 18.91 -15.56
N SER A 95 6.98 17.65 -15.77
CA SER A 95 6.50 17.20 -17.08
C SER A 95 5.26 17.99 -17.48
N GLU A 96 5.10 18.22 -18.79
CA GLU A 96 3.92 18.86 -19.34
C GLU A 96 2.78 17.86 -19.39
N GLU A 97 1.68 18.19 -18.69
CA GLU A 97 0.48 17.35 -18.64
C GLU A 97 -0.74 18.12 -19.17
N ALA A 98 -1.80 17.38 -19.47
CA ALA A 98 -3.05 18.01 -19.89
C ALA A 98 -3.65 18.82 -18.74
N THR A 99 -4.10 20.03 -19.05
CA THR A 99 -4.89 20.85 -18.10
C THR A 99 -6.26 20.23 -17.91
N VAL A 100 -6.66 20.07 -16.66
CA VAL A 100 -7.91 19.40 -16.27
C VAL A 100 -8.70 20.29 -15.30
N GLU A 101 -9.99 20.42 -15.54
CA GLU A 101 -10.95 20.94 -14.55
C GLU A 101 -11.93 19.81 -14.22
N LYS A 102 -11.87 19.27 -13.00
CA LYS A 102 -12.62 18.08 -12.61
C LYS A 102 -13.03 18.09 -11.15
N LYS A 103 -14.29 17.71 -10.92
CA LYS A 103 -14.77 17.32 -9.60
C LYS A 103 -15.13 15.84 -9.63
N TRP A 104 -14.60 15.06 -8.69
CA TRP A 104 -14.87 13.63 -8.59
C TRP A 104 -14.92 13.17 -7.15
N GLY A 105 -15.47 11.99 -6.92
CA GLY A 105 -15.48 11.38 -5.59
C GLY A 105 -16.01 9.95 -5.65
N VAL A 106 -15.84 9.24 -4.55
CA VAL A 106 -16.44 7.93 -4.34
C VAL A 106 -17.81 8.13 -3.73
N ASN A 107 -18.84 7.54 -4.35
CA ASN A 107 -20.20 7.60 -3.84
C ASN A 107 -20.32 6.71 -2.59
N PHE A 108 -21.09 7.14 -1.62
CA PHE A 108 -21.41 6.40 -0.41
C PHE A 108 -22.86 6.62 0.00
N LYS A 109 -23.41 5.70 0.77
CA LYS A 109 -24.77 5.78 1.31
C LYS A 109 -24.78 6.28 2.75
N GLU A 110 -23.82 5.81 3.54
CA GLU A 110 -23.67 6.11 4.96
C GLU A 110 -22.33 6.79 5.19
N ASP A 111 -22.36 8.03 5.69
CA ASP A 111 -21.15 8.81 5.96
C ASP A 111 -20.30 8.12 7.04
N PRO A 112 -19.09 7.65 6.70
CA PRO A 112 -18.28 6.87 7.63
C PRO A 112 -17.72 7.70 8.80
N THR A 113 -17.78 9.04 8.72
CA THR A 113 -17.32 9.95 9.79
C THR A 113 -18.46 10.37 10.74
N LYS A 114 -19.70 10.00 10.43
CA LYS A 114 -20.88 10.30 11.24
C LYS A 114 -21.44 9.07 11.97
N VAL A 115 -20.73 7.97 11.89
CA VAL A 115 -21.08 6.76 12.62
C VAL A 115 -20.86 6.99 14.11
N ASP A 116 -21.85 6.68 14.92
CA ASP A 116 -21.73 6.83 16.37
C ASP A 116 -20.77 5.79 16.96
N ALA A 117 -20.15 6.14 18.08
CA ALA A 117 -19.18 5.29 18.76
C ALA A 117 -19.75 3.93 19.19
N HIS A 118 -21.05 3.86 19.49
CA HIS A 118 -21.71 2.62 19.88
C HIS A 118 -21.72 1.63 18.70
N SER A 119 -22.12 2.08 17.52
CA SER A 119 -22.12 1.25 16.29
C SER A 119 -20.73 0.71 15.93
N ILE A 120 -19.68 1.53 16.09
CA ILE A 120 -18.29 1.07 15.89
C ILE A 120 -17.93 0.00 16.93
N LEU A 121 -18.25 0.23 18.20
CA LEU A 121 -17.96 -0.72 19.27
C LEU A 121 -18.76 -2.03 19.14
N GLU A 122 -19.97 -2.01 18.62
CA GLU A 122 -20.73 -3.24 18.34
C GLU A 122 -20.03 -4.12 17.31
N VAL A 123 -19.48 -3.51 16.24
CA VAL A 123 -18.66 -4.23 15.26
C VAL A 123 -17.46 -4.88 15.93
N LEU A 124 -16.68 -4.11 16.72
CA LEU A 124 -15.49 -4.61 17.40
C LEU A 124 -15.81 -5.69 18.44
N LYS A 125 -16.89 -5.56 19.20
CA LYS A 125 -17.36 -6.58 20.15
C LYS A 125 -17.78 -7.86 19.45
N SER A 126 -18.44 -7.77 18.30
CA SER A 126 -18.79 -8.94 17.49
C SER A 126 -17.54 -9.69 17.03
N VAL A 127 -16.50 -8.96 16.60
CA VAL A 127 -15.19 -9.54 16.24
C VAL A 127 -14.54 -10.21 17.47
N ASP A 128 -14.44 -9.52 18.60
CA ASP A 128 -13.84 -10.06 19.83
C ASP A 128 -14.53 -11.33 20.30
N SER A 129 -15.86 -11.33 20.28
CA SER A 129 -16.67 -12.50 20.66
C SER A 129 -16.40 -13.69 19.75
N SER A 130 -16.31 -13.46 18.43
CA SER A 130 -16.05 -14.53 17.46
C SER A 130 -14.67 -15.17 17.64
N ILE A 131 -13.66 -14.38 18.00
CA ILE A 131 -12.29 -14.86 18.32
C ILE A 131 -12.32 -15.71 19.61
N MET A 132 -13.07 -15.28 20.62
CA MET A 132 -13.16 -15.98 21.92
C MET A 132 -13.90 -17.33 21.82
N GLU A 133 -14.64 -17.57 20.76
CA GLU A 133 -15.28 -18.87 20.48
C GLU A 133 -14.29 -19.94 19.98
N VAL A 134 -13.13 -19.53 19.48
CA VAL A 134 -12.11 -20.44 18.94
C VAL A 134 -11.55 -21.35 20.03
N LYS A 135 -11.58 -22.66 19.77
CA LYS A 135 -11.16 -23.69 20.74
C LYS A 135 -9.69 -24.05 20.62
N GLY A 136 -9.13 -24.54 21.72
CA GLY A 136 -7.80 -25.14 21.77
C GLY A 136 -6.63 -24.17 21.97
N VAL A 137 -6.90 -22.87 21.97
CA VAL A 137 -5.93 -21.80 22.28
C VAL A 137 -6.58 -20.74 23.16
N SER A 138 -5.75 -19.94 23.81
CA SER A 138 -6.17 -18.68 24.43
C SER A 138 -5.70 -17.50 23.61
N PHE A 139 -6.39 -16.38 23.71
CA PHE A 139 -6.02 -15.11 23.05
C PHE A 139 -5.68 -14.05 24.11
N PRO A 140 -4.48 -14.07 24.70
CA PRO A 140 -4.11 -13.16 25.79
C PRO A 140 -3.97 -11.70 25.35
N ASN A 141 -3.81 -11.44 24.06
CA ASN A 141 -3.78 -10.08 23.52
C ASN A 141 -4.60 -10.00 22.24
N ARG A 142 -5.62 -9.14 22.29
CA ARG A 142 -6.50 -8.79 21.18
C ARG A 142 -6.63 -7.27 21.16
N LEU A 143 -6.03 -6.63 20.17
CA LEU A 143 -6.17 -5.20 19.93
C LEU A 143 -6.92 -5.03 18.62
N LEU A 144 -8.11 -4.47 18.68
CA LEU A 144 -9.00 -4.29 17.55
C LEU A 144 -9.23 -2.79 17.35
N VAL A 145 -8.84 -2.26 16.20
CA VAL A 145 -9.06 -0.86 15.80
C VAL A 145 -9.80 -0.84 14.48
N PHE A 146 -10.90 -0.10 14.42
CA PHE A 146 -11.69 0.05 13.21
C PHE A 146 -12.45 1.38 13.20
N GLY A 147 -12.67 1.92 12.00
CA GLY A 147 -13.39 3.18 11.87
C GLY A 147 -13.64 3.59 10.43
N GLY A 148 -13.96 4.87 10.28
CA GLY A 148 -14.22 5.49 9.00
C GLY A 148 -13.51 6.83 8.85
N SER A 149 -13.22 7.21 7.62
CA SER A 149 -12.57 8.48 7.28
C SER A 149 -13.13 9.08 6.00
N ILE A 150 -12.93 10.39 5.86
CA ILE A 150 -13.13 11.11 4.60
C ILE A 150 -11.88 11.93 4.33
N GLU A 151 -11.32 11.78 3.13
CA GLU A 151 -10.26 12.59 2.58
C GLU A 151 -10.85 13.53 1.52
N GLU A 152 -10.71 14.83 1.72
CA GLU A 152 -11.14 15.88 0.78
C GLU A 152 -9.93 16.67 0.31
N LYS A 153 -9.83 16.87 -1.01
CA LYS A 153 -8.74 17.65 -1.61
C LYS A 153 -9.29 18.65 -2.63
N GLU A 154 -8.68 19.84 -2.64
CA GLU A 154 -8.79 20.80 -3.71
C GLU A 154 -7.39 21.13 -4.20
N TYR A 155 -7.09 20.79 -5.43
CA TYR A 155 -5.80 20.96 -6.08
C TYR A 155 -5.89 21.97 -7.21
N LEU A 156 -4.93 22.92 -7.24
CA LEU A 156 -4.78 23.92 -8.28
C LEU A 156 -3.30 24.06 -8.65
N ASN A 157 -3.00 24.33 -9.92
CA ASN A 157 -1.65 24.66 -10.34
C ASN A 157 -1.61 25.81 -11.35
N SER A 158 -0.42 26.36 -11.58
CA SER A 158 -0.20 27.47 -12.52
C SER A 158 -0.39 27.09 -13.98
N ASP A 159 -0.41 25.81 -14.34
CA ASP A 159 -0.73 25.34 -15.69
C ASP A 159 -2.25 25.36 -15.98
N GLY A 160 -3.07 25.72 -14.98
CA GLY A 160 -4.52 25.87 -15.10
C GLY A 160 -5.34 24.65 -14.65
N THR A 161 -4.73 23.59 -14.17
CA THR A 161 -5.46 22.43 -13.62
C THR A 161 -6.17 22.78 -12.32
N ARG A 162 -7.42 22.32 -12.19
CA ARG A 162 -8.27 22.44 -11.00
C ARG A 162 -8.99 21.13 -10.75
N ILE A 163 -8.75 20.51 -9.60
CA ILE A 163 -9.37 19.24 -9.25
C ILE A 163 -9.87 19.28 -7.82
N SER A 164 -11.15 18.92 -7.63
CA SER A 164 -11.71 18.66 -6.31
C SER A 164 -12.03 17.19 -6.17
N SER A 165 -11.70 16.57 -5.04
CA SER A 165 -11.95 15.16 -4.77
C SER A 165 -12.46 14.91 -3.37
N MET A 166 -13.25 13.84 -3.21
CA MET A 166 -13.70 13.32 -1.92
C MET A 166 -13.67 11.79 -1.94
N VAL A 167 -12.91 11.21 -1.02
CA VAL A 167 -12.75 9.75 -0.91
C VAL A 167 -13.05 9.32 0.52
N PRO A 168 -14.26 8.79 0.77
CA PRO A 168 -14.57 8.11 2.02
C PRO A 168 -13.87 6.76 2.07
N ARG A 169 -13.49 6.31 3.26
CA ARG A 169 -12.91 4.99 3.50
C ARG A 169 -13.41 4.43 4.83
N VAL A 170 -13.50 3.12 4.88
CA VAL A 170 -13.67 2.35 6.12
C VAL A 170 -12.49 1.40 6.24
N GLY A 171 -11.98 1.22 7.46
CA GLY A 171 -10.83 0.34 7.64
C GLY A 171 -10.30 0.33 9.07
N GLY A 172 -9.29 -0.51 9.26
CA GLY A 172 -8.65 -0.68 10.55
C GLY A 172 -7.74 -1.90 10.56
N TYR A 173 -7.34 -2.30 11.77
CA TYR A 173 -6.48 -3.46 11.94
C TYR A 173 -6.78 -4.20 13.24
N PHE A 174 -6.53 -5.51 13.23
CA PHE A 174 -6.64 -6.38 14.39
C PHE A 174 -5.28 -7.02 14.65
N ILE A 175 -4.81 -6.92 15.90
CA ILE A 175 -3.60 -7.62 16.38
C ILE A 175 -4.06 -8.72 17.33
N LEU A 176 -3.88 -9.96 16.92
CA LEU A 176 -4.28 -11.15 17.66
C LEU A 176 -3.03 -11.92 18.10
N THR A 177 -2.95 -12.28 19.37
CA THR A 177 -1.92 -13.18 19.89
C THR A 177 -2.60 -14.42 20.44
N ALA A 178 -2.40 -15.58 19.80
CA ALA A 178 -2.83 -16.87 20.30
C ALA A 178 -1.73 -17.53 21.11
N SER A 179 -2.11 -18.28 22.15
CA SER A 179 -1.20 -19.06 22.98
C SER A 179 -1.77 -20.46 23.21
N ALA A 180 -0.91 -21.48 23.02
CA ALA A 180 -1.21 -22.86 23.38
C ALA A 180 -0.22 -23.33 24.44
N GLY A 181 -0.71 -23.89 25.54
CA GLY A 181 0.13 -24.33 26.65
C GLY A 181 1.25 -25.29 26.19
N GLY A 182 2.51 -24.93 26.48
CA GLY A 182 3.69 -25.70 26.12
C GLY A 182 4.11 -25.63 24.63
N ARG A 183 3.35 -24.98 23.74
CA ARG A 183 3.64 -24.85 22.30
C ARG A 183 4.00 -23.44 21.85
N GLY A 184 3.99 -22.47 22.78
CA GLY A 184 4.38 -21.10 22.51
C GLY A 184 3.23 -20.20 22.11
N THR A 185 3.57 -19.10 21.44
CA THR A 185 2.65 -18.04 21.00
C THR A 185 2.79 -17.75 19.52
N LEU A 186 1.72 -17.28 18.92
CA LEU A 186 1.65 -16.84 17.53
C LEU A 186 0.92 -15.51 17.47
N GLN A 187 1.48 -14.53 16.76
CA GLN A 187 0.84 -13.23 16.53
C GLN A 187 0.45 -13.09 15.06
N ARG A 188 -0.71 -12.52 14.84
CA ARG A 188 -1.24 -12.19 13.52
C ARG A 188 -1.73 -10.74 13.51
N ILE A 189 -1.42 -10.03 12.43
CA ILE A 189 -1.93 -8.69 12.16
C ILE A 189 -2.81 -8.79 10.91
N LEU A 190 -4.08 -8.41 11.06
CA LEU A 190 -5.05 -8.35 9.97
C LEU A 190 -5.31 -6.88 9.66
N GLN A 191 -5.23 -6.48 8.41
CA GLN A 191 -5.59 -5.14 7.98
C GLN A 191 -6.80 -5.20 7.06
N PHE A 192 -7.71 -4.26 7.26
CA PHE A 192 -8.95 -4.11 6.50
C PHE A 192 -9.06 -2.70 5.97
N GLY A 193 -9.58 -2.54 4.75
CA GLY A 193 -9.78 -1.21 4.20
C GLY A 193 -10.42 -1.26 2.82
N GLU A 194 -11.46 -0.45 2.65
CA GLU A 194 -12.12 -0.19 1.37
C GLU A 194 -12.45 1.30 1.22
N SER A 195 -12.51 1.78 -0.01
CA SER A 195 -13.12 3.07 -0.32
C SER A 195 -14.64 2.92 -0.45
N GLY A 196 -15.37 3.84 0.19
CA GLY A 196 -16.83 3.84 0.30
C GLY A 196 -17.27 4.25 1.69
N GLY A 197 -18.59 4.24 1.94
CA GLY A 197 -19.18 4.58 3.22
C GLY A 197 -19.26 3.40 4.18
N TRP A 198 -19.92 3.65 5.32
CA TRP A 198 -20.06 2.63 6.37
C TRP A 198 -20.83 1.38 5.92
N GLU A 199 -21.67 1.50 4.88
CA GLU A 199 -22.35 0.36 4.26
C GLU A 199 -21.41 -0.74 3.75
N ARG A 200 -20.11 -0.45 3.58
CA ARG A 200 -19.09 -1.41 3.14
C ARG A 200 -18.71 -2.42 4.23
N VAL A 201 -18.84 -2.01 5.50
CA VAL A 201 -18.42 -2.81 6.67
C VAL A 201 -19.06 -4.20 6.70
N LYS A 202 -20.35 -4.28 6.36
CA LYS A 202 -21.05 -5.56 6.31
C LYS A 202 -20.43 -6.55 5.33
N GLY A 203 -19.98 -6.07 4.18
CA GLY A 203 -19.33 -6.89 3.13
C GLY A 203 -17.95 -7.41 3.52
N MET A 204 -17.28 -6.76 4.47
CA MET A 204 -15.93 -7.17 4.93
C MET A 204 -15.95 -8.42 5.80
N ARG A 205 -17.10 -8.83 6.35
CA ARG A 205 -17.27 -10.06 7.17
C ARG A 205 -16.22 -10.15 8.29
N LEU A 206 -15.97 -9.05 8.98
CA LEU A 206 -14.85 -8.88 9.92
C LEU A 206 -14.80 -9.96 11.01
N ALA A 207 -15.97 -10.31 11.58
CA ALA A 207 -16.07 -11.31 12.63
C ALA A 207 -15.75 -12.73 12.11
N GLU A 208 -16.27 -13.08 10.92
CA GLU A 208 -16.01 -14.38 10.29
C GLU A 208 -14.53 -14.51 9.90
N VAL A 209 -13.96 -13.48 9.28
CA VAL A 209 -12.53 -13.49 8.88
C VAL A 209 -11.64 -13.60 10.13
N ALA A 210 -11.94 -12.85 11.19
CA ALA A 210 -11.15 -12.92 12.43
C ALA A 210 -11.24 -14.29 13.10
N ARG A 211 -12.39 -14.95 13.06
CA ARG A 211 -12.58 -16.31 13.57
C ARG A 211 -11.80 -17.33 12.73
N GLU A 212 -11.93 -17.27 11.40
CA GLU A 212 -11.18 -18.15 10.48
C GLU A 212 -9.66 -18.05 10.69
N GLU A 213 -9.15 -16.82 10.87
CA GLU A 213 -7.73 -16.60 11.22
C GLU A 213 -7.38 -17.16 12.61
N GLY A 214 -8.26 -16.98 13.60
CA GLY A 214 -8.10 -17.56 14.93
C GLY A 214 -8.04 -19.09 14.90
N GLU A 215 -8.90 -19.74 14.12
CA GLU A 215 -8.92 -21.19 13.90
C GLU A 215 -7.64 -21.66 13.20
N ALA A 216 -7.13 -20.91 12.23
CA ALA A 216 -5.84 -21.16 11.59
C ALA A 216 -4.68 -21.04 12.60
N MET A 217 -4.69 -20.00 13.47
CA MET A 217 -3.71 -19.85 14.55
C MET A 217 -3.74 -21.06 15.49
N ALA A 218 -4.91 -21.54 15.89
CA ALA A 218 -5.09 -22.70 16.75
C ALA A 218 -4.52 -23.97 16.10
N ARG A 219 -4.86 -24.22 14.85
CA ARG A 219 -4.40 -25.38 14.07
C ARG A 219 -2.87 -25.39 13.93
N ILE A 220 -2.28 -24.25 13.52
CA ILE A 220 -0.83 -24.12 13.36
C ILE A 220 -0.09 -24.31 14.69
N LEU A 221 -0.58 -23.75 15.79
CA LEU A 221 0.03 -23.94 17.12
C LEU A 221 -0.06 -25.38 17.63
N GLN A 222 -1.21 -26.04 17.41
CA GLN A 222 -1.44 -27.38 17.94
C GLN A 222 -0.80 -28.50 17.10
N GLU A 223 -0.89 -28.37 15.77
CA GLU A 223 -0.58 -29.47 14.84
C GLU A 223 0.67 -29.20 14.01
N GLY A 224 1.06 -27.91 13.87
CA GLY A 224 2.15 -27.53 13.00
C GLY A 224 3.49 -28.17 13.36
N LYS A 225 4.18 -28.72 12.36
CA LYS A 225 5.51 -29.30 12.48
C LYS A 225 6.54 -28.44 11.79
N SER A 226 7.78 -28.47 12.30
CA SER A 226 8.90 -27.80 11.65
C SER A 226 9.19 -28.42 10.28
N VAL A 227 9.56 -27.55 9.32
CA VAL A 227 10.00 -27.96 7.99
C VAL A 227 11.51 -28.19 8.02
N SER A 228 11.99 -29.26 7.42
CA SER A 228 13.41 -29.46 7.21
C SER A 228 13.95 -28.46 6.18
N PRO A 229 15.11 -27.84 6.40
CA PRO A 229 15.72 -27.00 5.38
C PRO A 229 15.98 -27.81 4.10
N GLY A 230 15.65 -27.23 2.96
CA GLY A 230 15.78 -27.93 1.67
C GLY A 230 15.15 -27.19 0.51
N ARG A 231 15.20 -27.81 -0.67
CA ARG A 231 14.55 -27.30 -1.86
C ARG A 231 13.18 -27.91 -2.03
N TYR A 232 12.20 -27.06 -2.30
CA TYR A 232 10.79 -27.42 -2.44
C TYR A 232 10.16 -26.72 -3.62
N ASP A 233 9.21 -27.38 -4.23
CA ASP A 233 8.18 -26.68 -5.01
C ASP A 233 7.21 -26.03 -4.03
N VAL A 234 6.93 -24.75 -4.22
CA VAL A 234 6.12 -23.96 -3.30
C VAL A 234 4.93 -23.38 -4.05
N VAL A 235 3.73 -23.57 -3.51
CA VAL A 235 2.56 -22.77 -3.92
C VAL A 235 2.36 -21.68 -2.88
N VAL A 236 2.28 -20.43 -3.29
CA VAL A 236 1.96 -19.32 -2.41
C VAL A 236 0.55 -18.82 -2.67
N GLY A 237 -0.20 -18.49 -1.64
CA GLY A 237 -1.53 -17.90 -1.75
C GLY A 237 -1.48 -16.41 -2.10
N GLY A 238 -2.62 -15.85 -2.47
CA GLY A 238 -2.75 -14.47 -2.97
C GLY A 238 -2.26 -13.39 -2.02
N GLU A 239 -2.32 -13.60 -0.70
CA GLU A 239 -1.75 -12.67 0.28
C GLU A 239 -0.22 -12.61 0.18
N VAL A 240 0.43 -13.77 0.00
CA VAL A 240 1.89 -13.85 -0.15
C VAL A 240 2.32 -13.30 -1.50
N SER A 241 1.62 -13.62 -2.59
CA SER A 241 1.93 -13.08 -3.91
C SER A 241 1.75 -11.56 -3.96
N GLY A 242 0.76 -11.03 -3.25
CA GLY A 242 0.52 -9.59 -3.11
C GLY A 242 1.66 -8.86 -2.44
N ILE A 243 2.18 -9.36 -1.30
CA ILE A 243 3.32 -8.72 -0.62
C ILE A 243 4.63 -8.88 -1.44
N ILE A 244 4.82 -10.00 -2.13
CA ILE A 244 5.95 -10.19 -3.06
C ILE A 244 5.90 -9.15 -4.20
N ALA A 245 4.73 -8.90 -4.78
CA ALA A 245 4.55 -7.89 -5.82
C ALA A 245 4.82 -6.47 -5.29
N HIS A 246 4.32 -6.15 -4.09
CA HIS A 246 4.49 -4.84 -3.46
C HIS A 246 5.96 -4.54 -3.17
N GLU A 247 6.65 -5.46 -2.53
CA GLU A 247 8.03 -5.28 -2.06
C GLU A 247 9.08 -5.56 -3.15
N GLY A 248 8.90 -6.61 -3.94
CA GLY A 248 9.87 -7.00 -4.97
C GLY A 248 9.73 -6.24 -6.30
N CYS A 249 8.55 -5.65 -6.57
CA CYS A 249 8.29 -4.92 -7.80
C CYS A 249 7.88 -3.47 -7.55
N GLY A 250 6.85 -3.22 -6.74
CA GLY A 250 6.26 -1.90 -6.58
C GLY A 250 7.26 -0.86 -6.08
N HIS A 251 7.81 -1.03 -4.90
CA HIS A 251 8.81 -0.11 -4.33
C HIS A 251 10.09 0.03 -5.18
N PRO A 252 10.70 -1.05 -5.71
CA PRO A 252 11.88 -0.90 -6.56
C PRO A 252 11.66 -0.09 -7.83
N GLN A 253 10.43 -0.04 -8.32
CA GLN A 253 10.08 0.68 -9.55
C GLN A 253 9.51 2.09 -9.30
N GLU A 254 9.60 2.61 -8.09
CA GLU A 254 9.38 4.03 -7.78
C GLU A 254 10.58 4.84 -8.31
N ALA A 255 10.36 5.72 -9.28
CA ALA A 255 11.45 6.41 -10.01
C ALA A 255 12.31 7.30 -9.12
N ASP A 256 11.78 7.88 -8.04
CA ASP A 256 12.54 8.64 -7.06
C ASP A 256 13.57 7.76 -6.31
N ARG A 257 13.24 6.50 -5.98
CA ARG A 257 14.18 5.53 -5.43
C ARG A 257 15.26 5.13 -6.45
N ILE A 258 14.86 4.91 -7.71
CA ILE A 258 15.79 4.61 -8.82
C ILE A 258 16.81 5.74 -9.00
N MET A 259 16.42 6.98 -8.75
CA MET A 259 17.23 8.18 -8.83
C MET A 259 18.01 8.50 -7.54
N GLY A 260 17.83 7.72 -6.47
CA GLY A 260 18.46 7.98 -5.17
C GLY A 260 17.93 9.24 -4.48
N ARG A 261 16.68 9.65 -4.76
CA ARG A 261 16.05 10.86 -4.20
C ARG A 261 15.17 10.59 -2.98
N GLU A 262 14.89 9.35 -2.66
CA GLU A 262 14.18 8.98 -1.44
C GLU A 262 15.13 9.06 -0.24
N GLY A 263 14.86 9.96 0.70
CA GLY A 263 15.73 10.23 1.85
C GLY A 263 15.53 9.30 3.04
N ALA A 264 14.47 8.48 3.04
CA ALA A 264 14.19 7.55 4.14
C ALA A 264 15.14 6.35 4.12
N GLN A 265 15.33 5.74 5.28
CA GLN A 265 15.96 4.42 5.38
C GLN A 265 15.27 3.45 4.42
N ALA A 266 16.05 2.58 3.77
CA ALA A 266 15.56 1.70 2.70
C ALA A 266 14.98 2.46 1.49
N GLY A 267 15.44 3.69 1.24
CA GLY A 267 15.03 4.55 0.13
C GLY A 267 15.62 4.19 -1.23
N GLU A 268 16.49 3.19 -1.31
CA GLU A 268 17.18 2.79 -2.53
C GLU A 268 16.41 1.73 -3.35
N SER A 269 16.96 1.38 -4.52
CA SER A 269 16.43 0.36 -5.40
C SER A 269 17.53 -0.44 -6.09
N TYR A 270 17.30 -1.76 -6.26
CA TYR A 270 18.10 -2.59 -7.14
C TYR A 270 17.84 -2.25 -8.62
N VAL A 271 16.66 -1.72 -8.93
CA VAL A 271 16.29 -1.29 -10.28
C VAL A 271 17.05 -0.02 -10.64
N LYS A 272 17.58 0.04 -11.85
CA LYS A 272 18.29 1.19 -12.40
C LYS A 272 17.57 1.72 -13.63
N ARG A 273 17.86 2.97 -13.99
CA ARG A 273 17.19 3.70 -15.07
C ARG A 273 17.21 2.97 -16.43
N ASP A 274 18.27 2.24 -16.70
CA ASP A 274 18.52 1.50 -17.95
C ASP A 274 17.93 0.08 -17.97
N MET A 275 17.19 -0.30 -16.93
CA MET A 275 16.64 -1.66 -16.81
C MET A 275 15.28 -1.85 -17.49
N ILE A 276 14.68 -0.82 -18.08
CA ILE A 276 13.48 -0.99 -18.93
C ILE A 276 13.81 -1.97 -20.07
N GLY A 277 12.96 -2.98 -20.25
CA GLY A 277 13.16 -4.07 -21.21
C GLY A 277 14.00 -5.24 -20.68
N ARG A 278 14.61 -5.13 -19.50
CA ARG A 278 15.38 -6.22 -18.89
C ARG A 278 14.47 -7.26 -18.26
N ARG A 279 14.77 -8.52 -18.52
CA ARG A 279 14.10 -9.65 -17.88
C ARG A 279 14.61 -9.86 -16.47
N ILE A 280 13.68 -9.96 -15.50
CA ILE A 280 13.97 -10.24 -14.09
C ILE A 280 13.10 -11.39 -13.53
N GLY A 281 12.31 -12.01 -14.37
CA GLY A 281 11.43 -13.10 -13.96
C GLY A 281 11.01 -13.99 -15.13
N SER A 282 10.24 -15.02 -14.84
CA SER A 282 9.69 -15.92 -15.82
C SER A 282 8.62 -15.24 -16.69
N PRO A 283 8.31 -15.78 -17.86
CA PRO A 283 7.22 -15.26 -18.72
C PRO A 283 5.83 -15.31 -18.07
N ALA A 284 5.64 -16.12 -17.02
CA ALA A 284 4.37 -16.25 -16.33
C ALA A 284 4.04 -15.01 -15.47
N VAL A 285 5.03 -14.19 -15.11
CA VAL A 285 4.86 -13.08 -14.16
C VAL A 285 4.50 -11.79 -14.90
N SER A 286 3.34 -11.22 -14.57
CA SER A 286 2.99 -9.82 -14.88
C SER A 286 2.50 -9.12 -13.63
N ILE A 287 2.98 -7.90 -13.38
CA ILE A 287 2.65 -7.11 -12.18
C ILE A 287 2.21 -5.72 -12.59
N SER A 288 1.09 -5.28 -12.04
CA SER A 288 0.51 -3.96 -12.31
C SER A 288 0.20 -3.19 -11.05
N ASP A 289 0.10 -1.85 -11.17
CA ASP A 289 -0.50 -0.95 -10.18
C ASP A 289 -1.71 -0.26 -10.82
N LEU A 290 -2.88 -0.32 -10.16
CA LEU A 290 -4.13 0.23 -10.67
C LEU A 290 -4.83 1.10 -9.62
N PRO A 291 -4.65 2.44 -9.65
CA PRO A 291 -5.29 3.35 -8.69
C PRO A 291 -6.81 3.35 -8.77
N SER A 292 -7.37 3.26 -9.96
CA SER A 292 -8.83 3.31 -10.22
C SER A 292 -9.55 1.98 -10.00
N LEU A 293 -8.94 1.03 -9.29
CA LEU A 293 -9.60 -0.24 -8.95
C LEU A 293 -10.80 0.02 -8.03
N PRO A 294 -12.04 -0.31 -8.45
CA PRO A 294 -13.24 0.01 -7.69
C PRO A 294 -13.19 -0.53 -6.26
N ASN A 295 -13.66 0.28 -5.31
CA ASN A 295 -13.71 -0.01 -3.88
C ASN A 295 -12.37 -0.22 -3.19
N SER A 296 -11.25 -0.14 -3.91
CA SER A 296 -9.94 -0.38 -3.30
C SER A 296 -9.59 0.67 -2.24
N TYR A 297 -8.83 0.26 -1.23
CA TYR A 297 -8.36 1.16 -0.17
C TYR A 297 -7.43 2.25 -0.72
N GLY A 298 -6.63 1.93 -1.75
CA GLY A 298 -5.75 2.86 -2.45
C GLY A 298 -6.39 3.61 -3.62
N PHE A 299 -7.73 3.75 -3.68
CA PHE A 299 -8.45 4.35 -4.80
C PHE A 299 -8.21 5.85 -4.96
N TYR A 300 -7.94 6.28 -6.21
CA TYR A 300 -8.02 7.66 -6.68
C TYR A 300 -8.10 7.70 -8.22
N LEU A 301 -8.61 8.82 -8.80
CA LEU A 301 -8.72 9.03 -10.25
C LEU A 301 -7.71 10.03 -10.80
N TYR A 302 -7.26 10.96 -9.96
CA TYR A 302 -6.20 11.92 -10.24
C TYR A 302 -5.25 11.92 -9.05
N ASP A 303 -3.95 11.97 -9.32
CA ASP A 303 -2.94 12.04 -8.29
C ASP A 303 -2.81 13.45 -7.68
N ASP A 304 -1.95 13.61 -6.70
CA ASP A 304 -1.76 14.87 -5.97
C ASP A 304 -0.92 15.91 -6.74
N GLU A 305 -0.61 15.64 -8.00
CA GLU A 305 -0.05 16.58 -9.00
C GLU A 305 -1.03 16.86 -10.15
N GLY A 306 -2.29 16.41 -10.03
CA GLY A 306 -3.35 16.65 -11.00
C GLY A 306 -3.30 15.77 -12.25
N VAL A 307 -2.55 14.69 -12.23
CA VAL A 307 -2.42 13.77 -13.36
C VAL A 307 -3.48 12.68 -13.30
N GLU A 308 -4.19 12.46 -14.41
CA GLU A 308 -5.15 11.37 -14.53
C GLU A 308 -4.45 10.00 -14.45
N VAL A 309 -5.01 9.11 -13.65
CA VAL A 309 -4.41 7.79 -13.44
C VAL A 309 -4.76 6.80 -14.53
N ARG A 310 -3.88 5.83 -14.72
CA ARG A 310 -4.09 4.66 -15.57
C ARG A 310 -3.54 3.41 -14.92
N LYS A 311 -3.86 2.25 -15.46
CA LYS A 311 -3.15 1.01 -15.11
C LYS A 311 -1.69 1.14 -15.53
N LYS A 312 -0.80 0.90 -14.61
CA LYS A 312 0.66 0.89 -14.80
C LYS A 312 1.11 -0.57 -14.82
N ARG A 313 1.63 -1.01 -15.94
CA ARG A 313 2.11 -2.40 -16.11
C ARG A 313 3.60 -2.44 -15.82
N LEU A 314 3.95 -2.66 -14.56
CA LEU A 314 5.32 -2.56 -14.06
C LEU A 314 6.22 -3.68 -14.60
N ILE A 315 5.71 -4.92 -14.57
CA ILE A 315 6.36 -6.10 -15.17
C ILE A 315 5.37 -6.73 -16.13
N VAL A 316 5.84 -7.11 -17.32
CA VAL A 316 5.05 -7.81 -18.34
C VAL A 316 5.82 -9.03 -18.79
N GLY A 317 5.27 -10.23 -18.56
CA GLY A 317 5.92 -11.49 -18.95
C GLY A 317 7.37 -11.60 -18.41
N GLY A 318 7.59 -11.18 -17.16
CA GLY A 318 8.90 -11.21 -16.49
C GLY A 318 9.88 -10.11 -16.92
N VAL A 319 9.43 -9.13 -17.70
CA VAL A 319 10.26 -8.03 -18.21
C VAL A 319 9.83 -6.73 -17.57
N ILE A 320 10.77 -5.92 -17.08
CA ILE A 320 10.52 -4.56 -16.57
C ILE A 320 9.99 -3.70 -17.71
N ASN A 321 8.79 -3.15 -17.56
CA ASN A 321 8.09 -2.46 -18.63
C ASN A 321 7.97 -0.96 -18.41
N GLU A 322 7.60 -0.50 -17.21
CA GLU A 322 7.53 0.92 -16.86
C GLU A 322 7.78 1.12 -15.36
N PHE A 323 8.13 2.34 -14.98
CA PHE A 323 8.29 2.75 -13.58
C PHE A 323 7.09 3.57 -13.10
N LEU A 324 6.98 3.76 -11.80
CA LEU A 324 6.05 4.70 -11.18
C LEU A 324 6.66 6.10 -11.22
N HIS A 325 5.93 7.07 -11.77
CA HIS A 325 6.40 8.44 -11.95
C HIS A 325 5.44 9.48 -11.38
N ASN A 326 6.03 10.52 -10.78
CA ASN A 326 5.43 11.82 -10.60
C ASN A 326 5.87 12.76 -11.75
N ARG A 327 5.40 14.01 -11.77
CA ARG A 327 5.75 14.96 -12.83
C ARG A 327 7.24 15.32 -12.86
N GLU A 328 7.88 15.38 -11.70
CA GLU A 328 9.32 15.68 -11.60
C GLU A 328 10.16 14.56 -12.24
N THR A 329 9.97 13.31 -11.81
CA THR A 329 10.75 12.19 -12.36
C THR A 329 10.39 11.92 -13.81
N ALA A 330 9.14 12.10 -14.21
CA ALA A 330 8.71 11.99 -15.61
C ALA A 330 9.49 12.98 -16.51
N LYS A 331 9.66 14.24 -16.07
CA LYS A 331 10.49 15.22 -16.77
C LYS A 331 11.93 14.74 -16.96
N GLU A 332 12.54 14.20 -15.91
CA GLU A 332 13.91 13.69 -15.94
C GLU A 332 14.08 12.48 -16.89
N PHE A 333 13.04 11.67 -17.02
CA PHE A 333 13.03 10.52 -17.94
C PHE A 333 12.57 10.88 -19.36
N GLY A 334 12.15 12.13 -19.60
CA GLY A 334 11.66 12.59 -20.90
C GLY A 334 10.34 11.96 -21.32
N ILE A 335 9.47 11.65 -20.37
CA ILE A 335 8.15 11.02 -20.55
C ILE A 335 7.06 11.84 -19.85
N LYS A 336 5.80 11.44 -19.99
CA LYS A 336 4.69 11.95 -19.19
C LYS A 336 4.56 11.19 -17.88
N SER A 337 4.06 11.88 -16.84
CA SER A 337 3.70 11.24 -15.58
C SER A 337 2.61 10.18 -15.79
N ASN A 338 2.62 9.17 -14.94
CA ASN A 338 1.58 8.13 -14.94
C ASN A 338 0.68 8.16 -13.71
N GLY A 339 0.68 9.31 -13.00
CA GLY A 339 -0.25 9.55 -11.91
C GLY A 339 0.08 8.72 -10.67
N ALA A 340 1.33 8.79 -10.20
CA ALA A 340 1.73 8.09 -9.00
C ALA A 340 2.09 9.00 -7.81
N ALA A 341 1.93 10.32 -7.93
CA ALA A 341 2.19 11.27 -6.86
C ALA A 341 1.08 11.24 -5.80
N ARG A 342 1.41 10.95 -4.54
CA ARG A 342 0.44 10.94 -3.44
C ARG A 342 0.99 11.67 -2.22
N ALA A 343 0.11 12.39 -1.53
CA ALA A 343 0.36 12.96 -0.22
C ALA A 343 -0.79 12.60 0.73
N THR A 344 -0.47 12.26 1.95
CA THR A 344 -1.44 11.76 2.94
C THR A 344 -2.06 12.84 3.81
N MET A 345 -1.51 14.06 3.80
CA MET A 345 -2.05 15.24 4.48
C MET A 345 -1.48 16.54 3.91
N TYR A 346 -2.07 17.67 4.29
CA TYR A 346 -1.66 18.99 3.80
C TYR A 346 -0.18 19.31 4.02
N SER A 347 0.41 18.82 5.11
CA SER A 347 1.79 19.08 5.52
C SER A 347 2.82 18.11 4.94
N ARG A 348 2.41 17.31 3.97
CA ARG A 348 3.28 16.37 3.25
C ARG A 348 3.38 16.75 1.78
N GLU A 349 4.60 16.71 1.28
CA GLU A 349 4.86 16.85 -0.15
C GLU A 349 4.36 15.60 -0.90
N PRO A 350 3.76 15.75 -2.10
CA PRO A 350 3.47 14.61 -2.96
C PRO A 350 4.76 13.88 -3.37
N ILE A 351 4.82 12.61 -3.09
CA ILE A 351 5.91 11.72 -3.50
C ILE A 351 5.37 10.52 -4.26
N ILE A 352 6.21 9.82 -5.00
CA ILE A 352 5.79 8.63 -5.74
C ILE A 352 5.35 7.55 -4.76
N ARG A 353 4.15 7.01 -4.97
CA ARG A 353 3.56 5.95 -4.15
C ARG A 353 2.81 4.94 -5.03
N MET A 354 2.87 3.69 -4.62
CA MET A 354 1.93 2.67 -5.10
C MET A 354 0.49 2.99 -4.66
N SER A 355 -0.45 2.35 -5.32
CA SER A 355 -1.89 2.37 -4.99
C SER A 355 -2.42 0.97 -4.71
N ASN A 356 -2.68 0.19 -5.75
CA ASN A 356 -3.14 -1.18 -5.66
C ASN A 356 -2.23 -2.02 -6.57
N THR A 357 -1.15 -2.54 -5.99
CA THR A 357 -0.14 -3.31 -6.71
C THR A 357 -0.45 -4.80 -6.61
N PHE A 358 -0.48 -5.50 -7.74
CA PHE A 358 -0.88 -6.90 -7.76
C PHE A 358 -0.21 -7.69 -8.88
N VAL A 359 -0.04 -8.99 -8.63
CA VAL A 359 0.26 -9.95 -9.70
C VAL A 359 -1.00 -10.13 -10.55
N GLU A 360 -0.90 -9.97 -11.86
CA GLU A 360 -2.03 -10.19 -12.76
C GLU A 360 -2.43 -11.68 -12.75
N PRO A 361 -3.75 -11.98 -12.75
CA PRO A 361 -4.20 -13.37 -12.73
C PRO A 361 -3.80 -14.11 -14.00
N GLY A 362 -3.47 -15.38 -13.84
CA GLY A 362 -3.30 -16.36 -14.91
C GLY A 362 -4.55 -17.24 -15.05
N ASP A 363 -4.35 -18.46 -15.55
CA ASP A 363 -5.46 -19.34 -15.94
C ASP A 363 -5.64 -20.57 -15.03
N TYR A 364 -4.69 -20.86 -14.14
CA TYR A 364 -4.71 -22.07 -13.33
C TYR A 364 -5.68 -21.99 -12.14
N SER A 365 -6.31 -23.09 -11.80
CA SER A 365 -6.97 -23.26 -10.50
C SER A 365 -5.92 -23.60 -9.41
N LEU A 366 -6.30 -23.52 -8.13
CA LEU A 366 -5.40 -23.94 -7.05
C LEU A 366 -5.02 -25.43 -7.19
N GLU A 367 -5.98 -26.28 -7.54
CA GLU A 367 -5.78 -27.72 -7.75
C GLU A 367 -4.76 -27.98 -8.87
N GLU A 368 -4.86 -27.26 -9.98
CA GLU A 368 -3.90 -27.34 -11.10
C GLU A 368 -2.50 -26.83 -10.71
N LEU A 369 -2.40 -25.85 -9.82
CA LEU A 369 -1.11 -25.42 -9.26
C LEU A 369 -0.47 -26.46 -8.34
N LEU A 370 -1.27 -27.23 -7.63
CA LEU A 370 -0.80 -28.31 -6.75
C LEU A 370 -0.43 -29.57 -7.54
N GLU A 371 -1.06 -29.78 -8.70
CA GLU A 371 -0.86 -30.98 -9.51
C GLU A 371 0.62 -31.17 -9.88
N GLY A 372 1.09 -32.42 -9.78
CA GLY A 372 2.45 -32.80 -10.12
C GLY A 372 3.50 -32.47 -9.03
N ILE A 373 3.13 -31.83 -7.94
CA ILE A 373 4.00 -31.63 -6.79
C ILE A 373 3.97 -32.89 -5.91
N LYS A 374 5.04 -33.67 -5.92
CA LYS A 374 5.14 -34.89 -5.11
C LYS A 374 5.36 -34.60 -3.64
N HIS A 375 6.21 -33.62 -3.36
CA HIS A 375 6.55 -33.15 -2.01
C HIS A 375 6.88 -31.66 -2.08
N GLY A 376 6.08 -30.82 -1.44
CA GLY A 376 6.19 -29.37 -1.54
C GLY A 376 5.54 -28.64 -0.37
N LEU A 377 5.36 -27.34 -0.53
CA LEU A 377 4.76 -26.48 0.49
C LEU A 377 3.66 -25.61 -0.12
N TYR A 378 2.55 -25.49 0.59
CA TYR A 378 1.55 -24.45 0.36
C TYR A 378 1.64 -23.40 1.47
N ILE A 379 2.06 -22.16 1.12
CA ILE A 379 2.15 -21.03 2.02
C ILE A 379 0.99 -20.09 1.69
N LYS A 380 -0.15 -20.27 2.35
CA LYS A 380 -1.39 -19.55 2.07
C LYS A 380 -1.31 -18.08 2.48
N SER A 381 -0.66 -17.78 3.61
CA SER A 381 -0.48 -16.43 4.13
C SER A 381 0.86 -16.27 4.83
N PHE A 382 1.28 -15.04 5.10
CA PHE A 382 2.54 -14.73 5.79
C PHE A 382 2.29 -14.12 7.18
N ARG A 383 3.28 -14.21 8.08
CA ARG A 383 3.24 -13.56 9.39
C ARG A 383 4.19 -12.35 9.49
N GLU A 384 5.29 -12.39 8.77
CA GLU A 384 6.27 -11.31 8.71
C GLU A 384 7.02 -11.34 7.38
N TRP A 385 7.54 -10.19 6.99
CA TRP A 385 8.48 -10.08 5.88
C TRP A 385 9.62 -9.13 6.27
N ASN A 386 10.79 -9.36 5.70
CA ASN A 386 11.95 -8.49 5.81
C ASN A 386 12.61 -8.37 4.44
N ILE A 387 13.07 -7.18 4.12
CA ILE A 387 13.75 -6.86 2.87
C ILE A 387 14.90 -5.93 3.15
N ASP A 388 15.96 -6.02 2.34
CA ASP A 388 17.07 -5.09 2.41
C ASP A 388 16.73 -3.70 1.83
N ASP A 389 17.62 -2.74 2.03
CA ASP A 389 17.41 -1.34 1.65
C ASP A 389 17.18 -1.15 0.16
N ILE A 390 17.80 -1.97 -0.68
CA ILE A 390 17.63 -1.93 -2.14
C ILE A 390 16.52 -2.82 -2.66
N ARG A 391 15.82 -3.57 -1.80
CA ARG A 391 14.72 -4.48 -2.16
C ARG A 391 15.15 -5.68 -3.01
N TRP A 392 16.39 -6.11 -2.87
CA TRP A 392 16.95 -7.24 -3.59
C TRP A 392 16.82 -8.55 -2.82
N ASN A 393 17.22 -8.55 -1.54
CA ASN A 393 17.12 -9.73 -0.68
C ASN A 393 15.83 -9.70 0.13
N ASN A 394 15.06 -10.76 0.03
CA ASN A 394 13.74 -10.88 0.63
C ASN A 394 13.70 -12.08 1.57
N ARG A 395 12.97 -11.92 2.66
CA ARG A 395 12.65 -12.97 3.62
C ARG A 395 11.16 -12.90 3.94
N TYR A 396 10.41 -13.95 3.58
CA TYR A 396 9.00 -14.10 3.90
C TYR A 396 8.80 -15.30 4.80
N VAL A 397 8.16 -15.10 5.94
CA VAL A 397 7.86 -16.17 6.91
C VAL A 397 6.39 -16.54 6.78
N GLY A 398 6.12 -17.80 6.43
CA GLY A 398 4.76 -18.32 6.31
C GLY A 398 4.02 -18.29 7.64
N PHE A 399 2.71 -18.05 7.56
CA PHE A 399 1.78 -18.18 8.68
C PHE A 399 0.93 -19.44 8.49
N GLU A 400 -0.19 -19.36 7.77
CA GLU A 400 -1.01 -20.52 7.44
C GLU A 400 -0.32 -21.29 6.31
N SER A 401 0.32 -22.39 6.67
CA SER A 401 1.17 -23.15 5.76
C SER A 401 1.01 -24.64 5.94
N TYR A 402 1.19 -25.40 4.87
CA TYR A 402 0.92 -26.84 4.81
C TYR A 402 1.97 -27.57 3.96
N MET A 403 2.22 -28.86 4.24
CA MET A 403 2.89 -29.72 3.28
C MET A 403 1.97 -30.00 2.08
N ILE A 404 2.57 -30.16 0.91
CA ILE A 404 1.91 -30.73 -0.26
C ILE A 404 2.48 -32.13 -0.46
N GLU A 405 1.61 -33.14 -0.49
CA GLU A 405 1.97 -34.53 -0.72
C GLU A 405 1.16 -35.08 -1.90
N ASN A 406 1.84 -35.41 -2.99
CA ASN A 406 1.21 -35.94 -4.22
C ASN A 406 0.05 -35.09 -4.77
N GLY A 407 0.22 -33.77 -4.74
CA GLY A 407 -0.77 -32.80 -5.24
C GLY A 407 -1.87 -32.45 -4.25
N GLU A 408 -1.85 -32.96 -3.04
CA GLU A 408 -2.85 -32.68 -2.00
C GLU A 408 -2.28 -31.84 -0.86
N ILE A 409 -3.10 -30.93 -0.30
CA ILE A 409 -2.75 -30.16 0.89
C ILE A 409 -2.88 -31.07 2.10
N GLY A 410 -1.76 -31.27 2.79
CA GLY A 410 -1.63 -32.19 3.91
C GLY A 410 -1.44 -31.48 5.25
N GLN A 411 -0.44 -31.91 6.00
CA GLN A 411 -0.18 -31.51 7.37
C GLN A 411 0.23 -30.05 7.52
N PRO A 412 -0.25 -29.35 8.57
CA PRO A 412 0.20 -27.98 8.88
C PRO A 412 1.70 -27.92 9.20
N VAL A 413 2.36 -26.85 8.78
CA VAL A 413 3.77 -26.59 9.05
C VAL A 413 4.00 -25.25 9.74
N LEU A 414 5.02 -25.21 10.60
CA LEU A 414 5.38 -24.03 11.39
C LEU A 414 6.35 -23.15 10.63
N ALA A 415 5.91 -21.93 10.32
CA ALA A 415 6.74 -20.81 9.90
C ALA A 415 7.84 -21.18 8.87
N PRO A 416 7.51 -21.79 7.72
CA PRO A 416 8.48 -22.00 6.64
C PRO A 416 8.98 -20.63 6.15
N VAL A 417 10.28 -20.54 5.84
CA VAL A 417 10.91 -19.28 5.47
C VAL A 417 11.40 -19.34 4.03
N ILE A 418 10.82 -18.49 3.17
CA ILE A 418 11.37 -18.17 1.86
C ILE A 418 12.44 -17.08 2.06
N GLU A 419 13.69 -17.38 1.70
CA GLU A 419 14.78 -16.40 1.74
C GLU A 419 15.52 -16.47 0.40
N ALA A 420 15.30 -15.47 -0.44
CA ALA A 420 15.83 -15.42 -1.80
C ALA A 420 15.88 -13.99 -2.34
N THR A 421 16.65 -13.80 -3.42
CA THR A 421 16.63 -12.52 -4.15
C THR A 421 15.33 -12.38 -4.95
N THR A 422 14.96 -11.13 -5.23
CA THR A 422 13.78 -10.82 -6.06
C THR A 422 13.82 -11.55 -7.41
N GLU A 423 14.98 -11.59 -8.08
CA GLU A 423 15.16 -12.28 -9.36
C GLU A 423 14.95 -13.80 -9.23
N VAL A 424 15.46 -14.42 -8.16
CA VAL A 424 15.24 -15.85 -7.91
C VAL A 424 13.76 -16.14 -7.69
N ILE A 425 13.06 -15.32 -6.87
CA ILE A 425 11.63 -15.49 -6.63
C ILE A 425 10.85 -15.39 -7.95
N PHE A 426 11.03 -14.30 -8.70
CA PHE A 426 10.27 -14.09 -9.94
C PHE A 426 10.62 -15.09 -11.05
N SER A 427 11.88 -15.56 -11.11
CA SER A 427 12.29 -16.55 -12.11
C SER A 427 11.80 -17.97 -11.80
N SER A 428 11.56 -18.28 -10.53
CA SER A 428 11.05 -19.58 -10.11
C SER A 428 9.55 -19.78 -10.38
N ILE A 429 8.78 -18.70 -10.64
CA ILE A 429 7.34 -18.79 -10.89
C ILE A 429 7.10 -19.42 -12.26
N ASP A 430 6.46 -20.58 -12.31
CA ASP A 430 6.13 -21.28 -13.57
C ASP A 430 4.64 -21.26 -13.90
N ALA A 431 3.78 -21.03 -12.91
CA ALA A 431 2.33 -20.98 -13.09
C ALA A 431 1.67 -19.97 -12.14
N VAL A 432 0.64 -19.29 -12.63
CA VAL A 432 -0.11 -18.25 -11.93
C VAL A 432 -1.60 -18.59 -11.97
N GLY A 433 -2.25 -18.53 -10.82
CA GLY A 433 -3.65 -18.86 -10.63
C GLY A 433 -4.61 -17.78 -11.14
N LYS A 434 -5.89 -18.12 -11.19
CA LYS A 434 -7.00 -17.20 -11.54
C LYS A 434 -7.69 -16.57 -10.31
N ASP A 435 -7.36 -17.01 -9.11
CA ASP A 435 -7.97 -16.69 -7.81
C ASP A 435 -7.47 -15.37 -7.22
N LEU A 436 -7.51 -14.29 -8.02
CA LEU A 436 -7.04 -12.96 -7.58
C LEU A 436 -7.78 -12.48 -6.33
N ILE A 437 -7.03 -12.19 -5.28
CA ILE A 437 -7.51 -11.53 -4.06
C ILE A 437 -6.73 -10.26 -3.76
N PHE A 438 -7.32 -9.38 -2.94
CA PHE A 438 -6.68 -8.17 -2.45
C PHE A 438 -6.73 -8.12 -0.92
N LYS A 439 -5.68 -7.56 -0.31
CA LYS A 439 -5.58 -7.26 1.12
C LYS A 439 -5.25 -5.79 1.30
N ALA A 440 -5.94 -5.14 2.23
CA ALA A 440 -5.62 -3.77 2.60
C ALA A 440 -4.32 -3.70 3.40
N ALA A 441 -3.59 -2.61 3.19
CA ALA A 441 -2.40 -2.30 3.95
C ALA A 441 -2.19 -0.77 4.02
N THR A 442 -1.33 -0.35 4.96
CA THR A 442 -0.81 1.01 5.00
C THR A 442 0.68 0.95 4.64
N CYS A 443 1.02 1.55 3.50
CA CYS A 443 2.38 1.58 2.99
C CYS A 443 3.11 2.82 3.49
N GLY A 444 4.23 2.65 4.21
CA GLY A 444 5.08 3.74 4.69
C GLY A 444 6.16 4.15 3.69
N LYS A 445 6.39 5.44 3.51
CA LYS A 445 7.49 6.02 2.74
C LYS A 445 7.65 7.50 3.07
N GLY A 446 8.81 8.03 2.79
CA GLY A 446 9.11 9.45 2.93
C GLY A 446 9.76 9.81 4.26
N GLN A 447 10.34 11.01 4.30
CA GLN A 447 10.87 11.60 5.52
C GLN A 447 10.54 13.10 5.52
N PRO A 448 9.54 13.52 6.30
CA PRO A 448 8.79 12.74 7.30
C PRO A 448 7.88 11.68 6.67
N GLU A 449 7.70 10.58 7.38
CA GLU A 449 6.94 9.42 6.91
C GLU A 449 5.49 9.74 6.54
N GLN A 450 5.00 9.07 5.50
CA GLN A 450 3.64 9.11 5.00
C GLN A 450 3.08 7.69 4.87
N GLY A 451 2.10 7.34 5.70
CA GLY A 451 1.37 6.08 5.60
C GLY A 451 0.23 6.17 4.58
N ALA A 452 0.41 5.68 3.37
CA ALA A 452 -0.63 5.71 2.34
C ALA A 452 -1.51 4.45 2.35
N PRO A 453 -2.85 4.56 2.25
CA PRO A 453 -3.71 3.41 2.07
C PRO A 453 -3.45 2.75 0.71
N VAL A 454 -3.30 1.42 0.71
CA VAL A 454 -3.07 0.61 -0.49
C VAL A 454 -3.83 -0.71 -0.41
N TRP A 455 -4.03 -1.36 -1.56
CA TRP A 455 -4.25 -2.79 -1.62
C TRP A 455 -3.02 -3.48 -2.21
N THR A 456 -2.63 -4.60 -1.61
CA THR A 456 -1.70 -5.56 -2.19
C THR A 456 -2.48 -6.77 -2.68
N GLY A 457 -2.17 -7.30 -3.84
CA GLY A 457 -2.97 -8.38 -4.39
C GLY A 457 -2.20 -9.36 -5.26
N GLY A 458 -2.82 -10.49 -5.43
CA GLY A 458 -2.37 -11.51 -6.37
C GLY A 458 -3.23 -12.76 -6.29
N PRO A 459 -3.13 -13.63 -7.30
CA PRO A 459 -3.62 -14.99 -7.25
C PRO A 459 -2.61 -15.91 -6.56
N SER A 460 -2.97 -17.16 -6.35
CA SER A 460 -2.01 -18.20 -5.99
C SER A 460 -0.96 -18.35 -7.10
N MET A 461 0.28 -18.62 -6.72
CA MET A 461 1.39 -18.83 -7.66
C MET A 461 2.19 -20.07 -7.29
N ARG A 462 2.67 -20.82 -8.29
CA ARG A 462 3.60 -21.93 -8.10
C ARG A 462 5.02 -21.49 -8.42
N LEU A 463 5.93 -21.75 -7.48
CA LEU A 463 7.36 -21.45 -7.55
C LEU A 463 8.13 -22.77 -7.48
N ARG A 464 9.05 -23.00 -8.41
CA ARG A 464 9.81 -24.23 -8.51
C ARG A 464 11.17 -24.14 -7.82
N ASP A 465 11.54 -25.20 -7.13
CA ASP A 465 12.90 -25.43 -6.61
C ASP A 465 13.41 -24.29 -5.71
N LEU A 466 12.56 -23.74 -4.84
CA LEU A 466 12.97 -22.73 -3.87
C LEU A 466 13.64 -23.37 -2.65
N TYR A 467 14.72 -22.73 -2.17
CA TYR A 467 15.31 -23.09 -0.89
C TYR A 467 14.48 -22.53 0.27
N ILE A 468 13.99 -23.43 1.10
CA ILE A 468 13.20 -23.11 2.29
C ILE A 468 14.06 -23.36 3.52
N LYS A 469 14.10 -22.38 4.42
CA LYS A 469 14.66 -22.54 5.77
C LYS A 469 13.54 -23.00 6.70
N GLY A 470 13.82 -24.00 7.52
CA GLY A 470 13.02 -24.32 8.69
C GLY A 470 13.29 -23.32 9.82
N ARG A 471 12.36 -23.19 10.75
CA ARG A 471 12.57 -22.46 11.98
C ARG A 471 13.16 -23.35 13.07
#